data_0ea870ec5930eebc85668d4050ae1bd7
#
_entry.id   0ea870ec5930eebc85668d4050ae1bd7
#
_cell.length_a   1.000
_cell.length_b   1.000
_cell.length_c   1.000
_cell.angle_alpha   90.00
_cell.angle_beta   90.00
_cell.angle_gamma   90.00
#
_symmetry.space_group_name_H-M   'P 1'
#
loop_
_entity.id
_entity.type
_entity.pdbx_description
1 polymer ?
#
loop_
_entity_poly.entity_id
_entity_poly.type
_entity_poly.pdbx_seq_one_letter_code
_entity_poly.pdbx_strand_id
1 'polypeptide(L)'
;MMLLRRNSTPIDYSRLCNQTVTVYHKDGDKYTQKTHRQAFLDFRKNQTVDRTGSKEANSFLLILPGDTQAVFVGDKVLLGAGPEITTREDWAAFVPSKVPGLVVVDYVDQKYWQGQLVHTEAGG
;
A
#
# COMPACT_ATOMS: atom_id res chain seq x y z
N MET A 1 30.82 -20.81 2.85
CA MET A 1 30.30 -20.37 2.88
C MET A 1 29.86 -19.76 3.02
N MET A 2 29.75 -19.23 3.03
CA MET A 2 29.24 -18.51 3.12
C MET A 2 29.10 -17.77 2.76
N LEU A 3 29.38 -17.43 2.59
CA LEU A 3 29.12 -16.55 2.25
C LEU A 3 28.47 -16.17 1.72
N LEU A 4 28.37 -16.10 1.47
CA LEU A 4 27.55 -15.70 0.99
C LEU A 4 26.57 -15.12 1.42
N ARG A 5 26.19 -15.32 2.08
CA ARG A 5 25.28 -14.91 2.61
C ARG A 5 25.35 -13.66 3.05
N ARG A 6 26.26 -13.33 3.43
CA ARG A 6 26.39 -12.14 3.83
C ARG A 6 26.21 -11.27 2.82
N ASN A 7 26.45 -11.63 1.80
CA ASN A 7 26.18 -10.82 0.80
C ASN A 7 24.84 -10.69 0.59
N SER A 8 24.03 -11.51 1.08
CA SER A 8 22.67 -11.32 1.05
C SER A 8 22.27 -10.58 2.26
N THR A 9 22.99 -9.57 2.61
CA THR A 9 22.58 -8.64 3.64
C THR A 9 21.19 -8.15 3.31
N PRO A 10 20.22 -8.34 4.18
CA PRO A 10 18.88 -7.91 3.87
C PRO A 10 18.82 -6.40 3.71
N ILE A 11 17.94 -5.98 2.84
CA ILE A 11 17.68 -4.56 2.68
C ILE A 11 17.08 -4.06 3.99
N ASP A 12 17.67 -3.00 4.51
CA ASP A 12 17.18 -2.42 5.74
C ASP A 12 16.08 -1.41 5.44
N TYR A 13 14.86 -1.80 5.70
CA TYR A 13 13.70 -0.95 5.46
C TYR A 13 13.33 -0.09 6.67
N SER A 14 14.02 -0.22 7.79
CA SER A 14 13.59 0.41 9.03
C SER A 14 13.59 1.94 8.97
N ARG A 15 14.44 2.51 8.15
CA ARG A 15 14.48 3.97 8.00
C ARG A 15 13.42 4.47 7.06
N LEU A 16 13.15 3.74 6.00
CA LEU A 16 12.17 4.14 5.01
C LEU A 16 10.77 3.75 5.45
N CYS A 17 10.62 2.52 5.90
CA CYS A 17 9.32 1.95 6.20
C CYS A 17 9.08 1.99 7.70
N ASN A 18 8.73 3.18 8.19
CA ASN A 18 8.51 3.40 9.62
C ASN A 18 7.09 3.88 9.92
N GLN A 19 6.18 3.69 8.99
CA GLN A 19 4.80 4.11 9.17
C GLN A 19 3.90 2.89 9.35
N THR A 20 2.74 3.12 9.92
CA THR A 20 1.73 2.09 10.09
C THR A 20 0.63 2.31 9.08
N VAL A 21 0.21 1.26 8.41
CA VAL A 21 -0.93 1.30 7.50
C VAL A 21 -1.82 0.09 7.76
N THR A 22 -3.08 0.20 7.42
CA THR A 22 -4.01 -0.93 7.45
C THR A 22 -4.44 -1.22 6.01
N VAL A 23 -4.27 -2.46 5.59
CA VAL A 23 -4.63 -2.91 4.25
C VAL A 23 -5.92 -3.69 4.35
N TYR A 24 -6.91 -3.28 3.56
CA TYR A 24 -8.22 -3.90 3.51
C TYR A 24 -8.38 -4.63 2.19
N HIS A 25 -8.77 -5.87 2.27
CA HIS A 25 -8.90 -6.72 1.09
C HIS A 25 -10.30 -7.32 1.05
N LYS A 26 -10.87 -7.36 -0.14
CA LYS A 26 -12.19 -7.96 -0.37
C LYS A 26 -12.02 -9.16 -1.29
N ASP A 27 -12.54 -10.29 -0.87
CA ASP A 27 -12.54 -11.50 -1.68
C ASP A 27 -13.96 -12.06 -1.67
N GLY A 28 -14.72 -11.77 -2.72
CA GLY A 28 -16.14 -12.11 -2.76
C GLY A 28 -16.89 -11.38 -1.65
N ASP A 29 -17.45 -12.14 -0.72
CA ASP A 29 -18.17 -11.58 0.42
C ASP A 29 -17.30 -11.53 1.68
N LYS A 30 -16.03 -11.88 1.55
CA LYS A 30 -15.13 -11.88 2.69
C LYS A 30 -14.31 -10.60 2.70
N TYR A 31 -14.23 -9.99 3.86
CA TYR A 31 -13.51 -8.75 4.07
C TYR A 31 -12.44 -9.00 5.12
N THR A 32 -11.19 -8.75 4.77
CA THR A 32 -10.08 -8.94 5.69
C THR A 32 -9.31 -7.64 5.82
N GLN A 33 -8.65 -7.46 6.95
CA GLN A 33 -7.79 -6.30 7.13
C GLN A 33 -6.59 -6.71 7.96
N LYS A 34 -5.47 -6.08 7.64
CA LYS A 34 -4.23 -6.35 8.33
C LYS A 34 -3.49 -5.05 8.53
N THR A 35 -3.00 -4.84 9.73
CA THR A 35 -2.20 -3.68 10.06
C THR A 35 -0.73 -4.02 9.86
N HIS A 36 -0.05 -3.18 9.08
CA HIS A 36 1.39 -3.29 8.84
C HIS A 36 2.07 -2.14 9.55
N ARG A 37 2.97 -2.45 10.46
CA ARG A 37 3.65 -1.43 11.24
C ARG A 37 4.96 -0.98 10.61
N GLN A 38 5.39 -1.67 9.58
CA GLN A 38 6.59 -1.31 8.86
C GLN A 38 6.22 -1.08 7.42
N ALA A 39 5.82 0.14 7.11
CA ALA A 39 5.33 0.52 5.80
C ALA A 39 5.83 1.90 5.43
N PHE A 40 5.82 2.18 4.15
CA PHE A 40 6.07 3.51 3.61
C PHE A 40 4.88 3.88 2.75
N LEU A 41 4.23 4.98 3.08
CA LEU A 41 3.11 5.49 2.30
C LEU A 41 3.36 6.96 2.02
N ASP A 42 3.55 7.28 0.75
CA ASP A 42 3.84 8.63 0.32
C ASP A 42 2.70 9.12 -0.57
N PHE A 43 2.08 10.21 -0.18
CA PHE A 43 1.03 10.82 -0.96
C PHE A 43 1.64 11.86 -1.87
N ARG A 44 1.34 11.78 -3.15
CA ARG A 44 1.81 12.73 -4.12
C ARG A 44 0.63 13.46 -4.71
N LYS A 45 0.73 14.76 -4.76
CA LYS A 45 -0.31 15.58 -5.30
C LYS A 45 0.14 16.09 -6.65
N ASN A 46 -0.54 15.66 -7.69
CA ASN A 46 -0.27 16.13 -9.04
C ASN A 46 -1.31 17.14 -9.42
N GLN A 47 -0.87 18.26 -9.94
CA GLN A 47 -1.77 19.31 -10.37
C GLN A 47 -1.55 19.54 -11.86
N THR A 48 -2.61 19.36 -12.61
CA THR A 48 -2.57 19.57 -14.05
C THR A 48 -3.45 20.75 -14.40
N VAL A 49 -2.93 21.68 -15.19
CA VAL A 49 -3.71 22.81 -15.65
C VAL A 49 -4.03 22.57 -17.12
N ASP A 50 -5.30 22.60 -17.46
CA ASP A 50 -5.73 22.47 -18.83
C ASP A 50 -6.68 23.63 -19.17
N ARG A 51 -7.33 23.53 -20.32
CA ARG A 51 -8.17 24.63 -20.79
C ARG A 51 -9.40 24.85 -19.93
N THR A 52 -9.79 23.88 -19.18
CA THR A 52 -10.97 23.98 -18.33
C THR A 52 -10.62 24.32 -16.90
N GLY A 53 -9.33 24.55 -16.62
CA GLY A 53 -8.89 24.93 -15.28
C GLY A 53 -7.92 23.91 -14.73
N SER A 54 -7.55 24.10 -13.47
CA SER A 54 -6.64 23.18 -12.83
C SER A 54 -7.38 21.94 -12.38
N LYS A 55 -6.74 20.82 -12.57
CA LYS A 55 -7.26 19.53 -12.14
C LYS A 55 -6.25 18.91 -11.21
N GLU A 56 -6.72 18.53 -10.02
CA GLU A 56 -5.88 17.86 -9.07
C GLU A 56 -6.11 16.37 -9.15
N ALA A 57 -5.03 15.63 -9.24
CA ALA A 57 -5.05 14.19 -9.13
C ALA A 57 -4.10 13.81 -8.02
N ASN A 58 -4.56 12.99 -7.10
CA ASN A 58 -3.72 12.50 -6.03
C ASN A 58 -3.20 11.13 -6.39
N SER A 59 -1.92 10.93 -6.19
CA SER A 59 -1.32 9.62 -6.37
C SER A 59 -0.61 9.24 -5.08
N PHE A 60 -0.26 7.98 -4.98
CA PHE A 60 0.46 7.51 -3.80
C PHE A 60 1.43 6.40 -4.20
N LEU A 61 2.41 6.20 -3.34
CA LEU A 61 3.31 5.07 -3.42
C LEU A 61 3.31 4.37 -2.07
N LEU A 62 3.05 3.09 -2.08
CA LEU A 62 3.06 2.26 -0.89
C LEU A 62 4.16 1.22 -1.03
N ILE A 63 4.96 1.03 0.01
CA ILE A 63 5.97 -0.02 0.05
C ILE A 63 5.72 -0.85 1.30
N LEU A 64 5.53 -2.14 1.10
CA LEU A 64 5.33 -3.10 2.19
C LEU A 64 6.44 -4.15 2.11
N PRO A 65 7.40 -4.11 3.03
CA PRO A 65 8.44 -5.13 3.07
C PRO A 65 7.86 -6.49 3.42
N GLY A 66 8.45 -7.52 2.88
CA GLY A 66 8.04 -8.89 3.16
C GLY A 66 8.33 -9.80 1.99
N ASP A 67 8.22 -11.09 2.22
CA ASP A 67 8.53 -12.11 1.23
C ASP A 67 7.27 -12.67 0.56
N THR A 68 6.12 -12.12 0.86
CA THR A 68 4.87 -12.50 0.21
C THR A 68 4.14 -11.24 -0.24
N GLN A 69 3.31 -11.38 -1.24
CA GLN A 69 2.52 -10.24 -1.72
C GLN A 69 1.50 -9.85 -0.66
N ALA A 70 1.63 -8.64 -0.17
CA ALA A 70 0.83 -8.17 0.96
C ALA A 70 -0.36 -7.32 0.55
N VAL A 71 -0.42 -6.89 -0.71
CA VAL A 71 -1.47 -5.99 -1.19
C VAL A 71 -1.79 -6.35 -2.63
N PHE A 72 -3.05 -6.16 -3.02
CA PHE A 72 -3.55 -6.53 -4.34
C PHE A 72 -4.30 -5.37 -4.96
N VAL A 73 -4.41 -5.38 -6.27
CA VAL A 73 -5.18 -4.35 -6.99
C VAL A 73 -6.61 -4.35 -6.47
N GLY A 74 -7.13 -3.17 -6.19
CA GLY A 74 -8.47 -3.01 -5.63
C GLY A 74 -8.51 -2.96 -4.12
N ASP A 75 -7.41 -3.30 -3.46
CA ASP A 75 -7.33 -3.17 -2.01
C ASP A 75 -7.41 -1.72 -1.60
N LYS A 76 -7.88 -1.49 -0.38
CA LYS A 76 -7.93 -0.16 0.20
C LYS A 76 -6.90 -0.07 1.31
N VAL A 77 -6.19 1.04 1.37
CA VAL A 77 -5.11 1.22 2.33
C VAL A 77 -5.35 2.52 3.08
N LEU A 78 -5.31 2.42 4.39
CA LEU A 78 -5.50 3.57 5.27
C LEU A 78 -4.23 3.81 6.06
N LEU A 79 -3.79 5.06 6.13
CA LEU A 79 -2.66 5.44 6.98
C LEU A 79 -3.10 5.30 8.44
N GLY A 80 -2.33 4.57 9.22
CA GLY A 80 -2.64 4.32 10.62
C GLY A 80 -3.57 3.13 10.80
N ALA A 81 -4.15 3.03 11.97
CA ALA A 81 -5.17 2.03 12.27
C ALA A 81 -6.52 2.52 11.80
N GLY A 82 -7.37 1.62 11.37
CA GLY A 82 -8.67 2.00 10.84
C GLY A 82 -9.80 1.17 11.42
N PRO A 83 -11.02 1.47 11.00
CA PRO A 83 -12.19 0.75 11.48
C PRO A 83 -12.23 -0.66 10.94
N GLU A 84 -13.07 -1.47 11.55
CA GLU A 84 -13.30 -2.81 11.07
C GLU A 84 -14.31 -2.77 9.94
N ILE A 85 -13.99 -3.39 8.82
CA ILE A 85 -14.87 -3.45 7.65
C ILE A 85 -15.31 -4.91 7.52
N THR A 86 -16.59 -5.16 7.72
CA THR A 86 -17.11 -6.53 7.73
C THR A 86 -18.27 -6.75 6.79
N THR A 87 -18.88 -5.69 6.27
CA THR A 87 -20.06 -5.81 5.42
C THR A 87 -19.82 -5.13 4.07
N ARG A 88 -20.67 -5.47 3.13
CA ARG A 88 -20.65 -4.86 1.81
C ARG A 88 -20.93 -3.35 1.91
N GLU A 89 -21.83 -2.97 2.78
CA GLU A 89 -22.17 -1.57 2.98
C GLU A 89 -20.99 -0.80 3.57
N ASP A 90 -20.30 -1.41 4.53
CA ASP A 90 -19.10 -0.80 5.11
C ASP A 90 -18.04 -0.58 4.04
N TRP A 91 -17.84 -1.56 3.19
CA TRP A 91 -16.84 -1.48 2.12
C TRP A 91 -17.21 -0.38 1.12
N ALA A 92 -18.47 -0.29 0.75
CA ALA A 92 -18.91 0.68 -0.25
C ALA A 92 -18.80 2.12 0.27
N ALA A 93 -18.97 2.32 1.56
CA ALA A 93 -18.85 3.65 2.17
C ALA A 93 -17.40 4.04 2.48
N PHE A 94 -16.50 3.07 2.44
CA PHE A 94 -15.10 3.29 2.78
C PHE A 94 -14.35 3.72 1.52
N VAL A 95 -14.42 5.00 1.22
CA VAL A 95 -13.89 5.55 -0.01
C VAL A 95 -13.03 6.79 0.29
N PRO A 96 -12.03 7.07 -0.55
CA PRO A 96 -11.11 8.20 -0.28
C PRO A 96 -11.80 9.55 -0.17
N SER A 97 -12.91 9.74 -0.85
CA SER A 97 -13.64 11.02 -0.79
C SER A 97 -14.25 11.27 0.58
N LYS A 98 -14.46 10.23 1.37
CA LYS A 98 -15.09 10.34 2.68
C LYS A 98 -14.12 10.07 3.83
N VAL A 99 -13.04 9.38 3.58
CA VAL A 99 -12.12 8.96 4.63
C VAL A 99 -10.73 9.53 4.33
N PRO A 100 -10.27 10.51 5.11
CA PRO A 100 -8.95 11.09 4.90
C PRO A 100 -7.86 10.04 5.10
N GLY A 101 -6.86 10.05 4.22
CA GLY A 101 -5.74 9.13 4.31
C GLY A 101 -6.00 7.76 3.70
N LEU A 102 -7.16 7.57 3.10
CA LEU A 102 -7.49 6.30 2.45
C LEU A 102 -7.17 6.38 0.96
N VAL A 103 -6.57 5.32 0.44
CA VAL A 103 -6.26 5.21 -0.98
C VAL A 103 -6.72 3.85 -1.50
N VAL A 104 -6.92 3.76 -2.81
CA VAL A 104 -7.30 2.52 -3.47
C VAL A 104 -6.17 2.12 -4.40
N VAL A 105 -5.77 0.87 -4.34
CA VAL A 105 -4.63 0.36 -5.10
C VAL A 105 -5.02 0.12 -6.55
N ASP A 106 -4.33 0.78 -7.46
CA ASP A 106 -4.54 0.62 -8.90
C ASP A 106 -3.52 -0.32 -9.53
N TYR A 107 -2.31 -0.39 -8.98
CA TYR A 107 -1.30 -1.31 -9.51
C TYR A 107 -0.46 -1.86 -8.37
N VAL A 108 0.12 -3.02 -8.61
CA VAL A 108 1.01 -3.70 -7.65
C VAL A 108 2.24 -4.15 -8.42
N ASP A 109 3.40 -3.90 -7.83
CA ASP A 109 4.68 -4.24 -8.42
C ASP A 109 5.51 -4.94 -7.36
N GLN A 110 5.81 -6.21 -7.59
CA GLN A 110 6.60 -7.00 -6.66
C GLN A 110 8.08 -6.81 -6.97
N LYS A 111 8.85 -6.50 -5.96
CA LYS A 111 10.28 -6.24 -6.11
C LYS A 111 11.09 -7.38 -5.53
N TYR A 112 12.09 -7.81 -6.29
CA TYR A 112 12.90 -8.96 -5.96
C TYR A 112 14.35 -8.57 -5.78
N TRP A 113 15.01 -9.29 -4.89
CA TRP A 113 16.44 -9.16 -4.68
C TRP A 113 17.01 -10.57 -4.61
N GLN A 114 17.92 -10.87 -5.51
CA GLN A 114 18.54 -12.20 -5.58
C GLN A 114 17.50 -13.33 -5.65
N GLY A 115 16.48 -13.15 -6.47
CA GLY A 115 15.48 -14.17 -6.68
C GLY A 115 14.42 -14.28 -5.62
N GLN A 116 14.46 -13.42 -4.60
CA GLN A 116 13.47 -13.44 -3.54
C GLN A 116 12.67 -12.16 -3.49
N LEU A 117 11.39 -12.28 -3.23
CA LEU A 117 10.55 -11.12 -3.05
C LEU A 117 10.96 -10.41 -1.76
N VAL A 118 11.28 -9.13 -1.85
CA VAL A 118 11.74 -8.36 -0.69
C VAL A 118 10.72 -7.30 -0.27
N HIS A 119 9.94 -6.76 -1.21
CA HIS A 119 8.84 -5.89 -0.84
C HIS A 119 7.84 -5.83 -1.99
N THR A 120 6.65 -5.34 -1.67
CA THR A 120 5.61 -5.08 -2.65
C THR A 120 5.41 -3.58 -2.71
N GLU A 121 5.43 -3.03 -3.93
CA GLU A 121 5.06 -1.64 -4.17
C GLU A 121 3.66 -1.60 -4.72
N ALA A 122 2.91 -0.59 -4.36
CA ALA A 122 1.59 -0.39 -4.87
C ALA A 122 1.36 1.10 -5.05
N GLY A 123 0.44 1.44 -5.91
CA GLY A 123 0.16 2.83 -6.15
C GLY A 123 -1.18 3.04 -6.84
N GLY A 124 -1.44 4.27 -7.08
CA GLY A 124 -2.65 4.68 -7.77
C GLY A 124 -2.70 6.16 -8.00
#